data_1217d793a8decff3c6dcd0c4c1a3ff05
#
_entry.id   1217d793a8decff3c6dcd0c4c1a3ff05
#
_cell.length_a   1.000
_cell.length_b   1.000
_cell.length_c   1.000
_cell.angle_alpha   90.00
_cell.angle_beta   90.00
_cell.angle_gamma   90.00
#
_symmetry.space_group_name_H-M   'P 1'
#
loop_
_entity.id
_entity.type
_entity.pdbx_description
1 polymer ?
#
loop_
_entity_poly.entity_id
_entity_poly.type
_entity_poly.pdbx_seq_one_letter_code
_entity_poly.pdbx_strand_id
1 'polypeptide(L)'
;MNQPAPCSKWTWALVLAVAAGPYLNTLNGGFHYDDEHALVRNTHLRQLSAVPSFFVDSSTFSSEPDMAMYRPLLQTTFALNHALGGYDAWSWHLVNVLLHALAATGTFALFRRLLPSAPALAAGLLFAVHPVHSQAVNYLSSRSETMCMALVMWALVLLQARHGIWSAVIYAGALLTKSAAVALL
;
A
#
# COMPACT_ATOMS: atom_id res chain seq x y z
N MET A 1 -9.27 27.92 1.00
CA MET A 1 -9.31 26.79 1.96
C MET A 1 -8.22 27.04 2.98
N ASN A 2 -8.57 27.07 4.27
CA ASN A 2 -7.59 27.33 5.34
C ASN A 2 -6.61 26.16 5.44
N GLN A 3 -5.31 26.48 5.62
CA GLN A 3 -4.30 25.50 5.97
C GLN A 3 -4.70 24.84 7.30
N PRO A 4 -4.59 23.51 7.42
CA PRO A 4 -4.88 22.86 8.69
C PRO A 4 -3.93 23.39 9.78
N ALA A 5 -4.45 23.61 10.99
CA ALA A 5 -3.64 24.05 12.13
C ALA A 5 -2.43 23.10 12.33
N PRO A 6 -1.29 23.59 12.82
CA PRO A 6 -0.14 22.75 13.08
C PRO A 6 -0.51 21.62 14.04
N CYS A 7 -0.12 20.39 13.71
CA CYS A 7 -0.39 19.20 14.50
C CYS A 7 0.89 18.75 15.18
N SER A 8 0.78 18.30 16.43
CA SER A 8 1.92 17.74 17.15
C SER A 8 2.50 16.53 16.40
N LYS A 9 3.83 16.43 16.35
CA LYS A 9 4.54 15.23 15.86
C LYS A 9 4.09 13.95 16.59
N TRP A 10 3.69 14.06 17.84
CA TRP A 10 3.19 12.94 18.65
C TRP A 10 1.86 12.39 18.13
N THR A 11 1.00 13.23 17.54
CA THR A 11 -0.25 12.76 16.92
C THR A 11 0.03 11.87 15.70
N TRP A 12 1.02 12.23 14.88
CA TRP A 12 1.46 11.41 13.76
C TRP A 12 2.08 10.09 14.22
N ALA A 13 2.94 10.16 15.25
CA ALA A 13 3.54 8.98 15.86
C ALA A 13 2.48 8.04 16.44
N LEU A 14 1.42 8.58 17.05
CA LEU A 14 0.30 7.79 17.56
C LEU A 14 -0.43 7.05 16.42
N VAL A 15 -0.77 7.74 15.32
CA VAL A 15 -1.44 7.10 14.18
C VAL A 15 -0.57 5.99 13.59
N LEU A 16 0.73 6.23 13.42
CA LEU A 16 1.69 5.22 12.95
C LEU A 16 1.76 4.01 13.89
N ALA A 17 1.90 4.24 15.19
CA ALA A 17 2.00 3.18 16.19
C ALA A 17 0.72 2.34 16.27
N VAL A 18 -0.45 2.99 16.20
CA VAL A 18 -1.75 2.30 16.24
C VAL A 18 -2.02 1.55 14.93
N ALA A 19 -1.53 2.05 13.79
CA ALA A 19 -1.65 1.35 12.51
C ALA A 19 -0.72 0.12 12.41
N ALA A 20 0.50 0.21 12.94
CA ALA A 20 1.46 -0.89 12.87
C ALA A 20 1.29 -1.91 14.00
N GLY A 21 0.99 -1.45 15.22
CA GLY A 21 0.99 -2.28 16.44
C GLY A 21 0.18 -3.57 16.35
N PRO A 22 -1.10 -3.55 15.93
CA PRO A 22 -1.95 -4.73 15.81
C PRO A 22 -1.41 -5.80 14.85
N TYR A 23 -0.54 -5.40 13.91
CA TYR A 23 -0.03 -6.26 12.85
C TYR A 23 1.42 -6.72 13.07
N LEU A 24 2.07 -6.38 14.19
CA LEU A 24 3.44 -6.82 14.46
C LEU A 24 3.58 -8.35 14.57
N ASN A 25 2.50 -9.05 14.94
CA ASN A 25 2.46 -10.50 14.99
C ASN A 25 2.57 -11.14 13.58
N THR A 26 2.14 -10.44 12.52
CA THR A 26 2.23 -10.97 11.15
C THR A 26 3.67 -11.11 10.67
N LEU A 27 4.64 -10.41 11.28
CA LEU A 27 6.05 -10.52 10.95
C LEU A 27 6.61 -11.95 11.12
N ASN A 28 5.93 -12.79 11.92
CA ASN A 28 6.25 -14.21 12.09
C ASN A 28 5.43 -15.11 11.14
N GLY A 29 4.66 -14.52 10.22
CA GLY A 29 3.87 -15.24 9.23
C GLY A 29 4.70 -15.83 8.09
N GLY A 30 4.05 -16.63 7.24
CA GLY A 30 4.63 -17.23 6.05
C GLY A 30 3.87 -16.83 4.78
N PHE A 31 4.23 -17.49 3.67
CA PHE A 31 3.53 -17.39 2.40
C PHE A 31 2.32 -18.34 2.39
N HIS A 32 1.16 -17.88 1.88
CA HIS A 32 -0.08 -18.65 1.88
C HIS A 32 -0.88 -18.43 0.59
N TYR A 33 -1.61 -19.48 0.15
CA TYR A 33 -2.55 -19.43 -0.99
C TYR A 33 -1.92 -18.82 -2.26
N ASP A 34 -2.43 -17.67 -2.74
CA ASP A 34 -1.97 -17.03 -3.97
C ASP A 34 -0.52 -16.55 -3.89
N ASP A 35 0.05 -16.43 -2.68
CA ASP A 35 1.47 -16.11 -2.51
C ASP A 35 2.34 -17.15 -3.21
N GLU A 36 1.89 -18.41 -3.31
CA GLU A 36 2.64 -19.49 -3.92
C GLU A 36 2.85 -19.23 -5.42
N HIS A 37 1.79 -18.98 -6.18
CA HIS A 37 1.91 -18.76 -7.62
C HIS A 37 2.34 -17.34 -7.99
N ALA A 38 1.92 -16.33 -7.21
CA ALA A 38 2.20 -14.93 -7.50
C ALA A 38 3.60 -14.49 -7.05
N LEU A 39 4.14 -15.07 -5.96
CA LEU A 39 5.40 -14.65 -5.33
C LEU A 39 6.45 -15.76 -5.38
N VAL A 40 6.18 -16.94 -4.76
CA VAL A 40 7.21 -17.97 -4.54
C VAL A 40 7.64 -18.67 -5.83
N ARG A 41 6.67 -19.12 -6.64
CA ARG A 41 6.94 -19.79 -7.93
C ARG A 41 7.18 -18.81 -9.07
N ASN A 42 6.87 -17.53 -8.90
CA ASN A 42 7.03 -16.54 -9.95
C ASN A 42 8.50 -16.17 -10.17
N THR A 43 9.11 -16.75 -11.20
CA THR A 43 10.52 -16.56 -11.52
C THR A 43 10.85 -15.14 -12.01
N HIS A 44 9.86 -14.41 -12.56
CA HIS A 44 10.05 -13.03 -13.03
C HIS A 44 10.41 -12.07 -11.89
N LEU A 45 9.98 -12.35 -10.64
CA LEU A 45 10.29 -11.50 -9.49
C LEU A 45 11.74 -11.63 -9.00
N ARG A 46 12.47 -12.67 -9.44
CA ARG A 46 13.82 -12.97 -8.94
C ARG A 46 14.91 -12.08 -9.55
N GLN A 47 14.58 -11.34 -10.60
CA GLN A 47 15.55 -10.51 -11.32
C GLN A 47 15.00 -9.12 -11.54
N LEU A 48 15.70 -8.09 -11.04
CA LEU A 48 15.32 -6.69 -11.25
C LEU A 48 15.36 -6.28 -12.74
N SER A 49 16.14 -6.97 -13.56
CA SER A 49 16.16 -6.78 -15.01
C SER A 49 14.83 -7.12 -15.69
N ALA A 50 13.95 -7.89 -15.02
CA ALA A 50 12.61 -8.19 -15.54
C ALA A 50 11.60 -7.05 -15.31
N VAL A 51 11.89 -6.06 -14.47
CA VAL A 51 10.94 -4.98 -14.11
C VAL A 51 10.36 -4.27 -15.35
N PRO A 52 11.10 -3.93 -16.40
CA PRO A 52 10.50 -3.33 -17.60
C PRO A 52 9.43 -4.20 -18.27
N SER A 53 9.55 -5.53 -18.22
CA SER A 53 8.55 -6.45 -18.80
C SER A 53 7.21 -6.40 -18.06
N PHE A 54 7.19 -6.08 -16.75
CA PHE A 54 5.95 -5.96 -15.99
C PHE A 54 4.99 -4.90 -16.54
N PHE A 55 5.54 -3.88 -17.23
CA PHE A 55 4.75 -2.77 -17.79
C PHE A 55 4.19 -3.07 -19.19
N VAL A 56 4.62 -4.15 -19.83
CA VAL A 56 4.22 -4.49 -21.21
C VAL A 56 3.62 -5.88 -21.34
N ASP A 57 3.79 -6.76 -20.33
CA ASP A 57 3.35 -8.14 -20.38
C ASP A 57 2.70 -8.56 -19.04
N SER A 58 1.38 -8.72 -19.06
CA SER A 58 0.61 -9.15 -17.89
C SER A 58 0.84 -10.61 -17.48
N SER A 59 1.37 -11.46 -18.37
CA SER A 59 1.67 -12.86 -18.06
C SER A 59 2.77 -13.01 -17.02
N THR A 60 3.59 -11.99 -16.83
CA THR A 60 4.66 -11.95 -15.81
C THR A 60 4.14 -11.93 -14.37
N PHE A 61 2.84 -11.67 -14.17
CA PHE A 61 2.25 -11.52 -12.84
C PHE A 61 2.24 -12.81 -12.02
N SER A 62 2.07 -13.94 -12.67
CA SER A 62 1.85 -15.24 -12.00
C SER A 62 2.60 -16.34 -12.73
N SER A 63 2.99 -17.39 -12.00
CA SER A 63 3.44 -18.65 -12.60
C SER A 63 2.28 -19.45 -13.23
N GLU A 64 1.03 -19.08 -12.95
CA GLU A 64 -0.18 -19.70 -13.50
C GLU A 64 -0.80 -18.77 -14.55
N PRO A 65 -0.86 -19.16 -15.84
CA PRO A 65 -1.33 -18.29 -16.92
C PRO A 65 -2.74 -17.74 -16.72
N ASP A 66 -3.63 -18.53 -16.14
CA ASP A 66 -5.03 -18.15 -15.91
C ASP A 66 -5.20 -17.10 -14.80
N MET A 67 -4.13 -16.85 -14.02
CA MET A 67 -4.08 -15.85 -12.96
C MET A 67 -3.32 -14.57 -13.35
N ALA A 68 -3.14 -14.34 -14.65
CA ALA A 68 -2.47 -13.15 -15.16
C ALA A 68 -3.24 -11.87 -14.82
N MET A 69 -2.52 -10.85 -14.29
CA MET A 69 -3.08 -9.54 -13.97
C MET A 69 -2.10 -8.43 -14.35
N TYR A 70 -2.62 -7.31 -14.82
CA TYR A 70 -1.79 -6.14 -15.10
C TYR A 70 -1.65 -5.25 -13.85
N ARG A 71 -0.57 -5.44 -13.11
CA ARG A 71 -0.24 -4.70 -11.87
C ARG A 71 1.27 -4.39 -11.80
N PRO A 72 1.83 -3.66 -12.77
CA PRO A 72 3.28 -3.54 -12.90
C PRO A 72 3.96 -2.89 -11.70
N LEU A 73 3.34 -1.89 -11.08
CA LEU A 73 3.95 -1.24 -9.92
C LEU A 73 3.95 -2.16 -8.69
N LEU A 74 2.90 -2.96 -8.51
CA LEU A 74 2.86 -3.98 -7.46
C LEU A 74 3.98 -5.01 -7.64
N GLN A 75 4.10 -5.58 -8.86
CA GLN A 75 5.15 -6.55 -9.19
C GLN A 75 6.55 -5.97 -8.97
N THR A 76 6.75 -4.70 -9.32
CA THR A 76 8.01 -3.99 -9.05
C THR A 76 8.34 -3.99 -7.55
N THR A 77 7.35 -3.75 -6.67
CA THR A 77 7.59 -3.81 -5.22
C THR A 77 7.93 -5.22 -4.74
N PHE A 78 7.35 -6.25 -5.35
CA PHE A 78 7.68 -7.65 -5.04
C PHE A 78 9.09 -8.00 -5.49
N ALA A 79 9.50 -7.61 -6.70
CA ALA A 79 10.85 -7.83 -7.19
C ALA A 79 11.90 -7.11 -6.33
N LEU A 80 11.62 -5.89 -5.89
CA LEU A 80 12.46 -5.14 -4.95
C LEU A 80 12.56 -5.84 -3.59
N ASN A 81 11.41 -6.33 -3.06
CA ASN A 81 11.39 -7.06 -1.80
C ASN A 81 12.23 -8.34 -1.88
N HIS A 82 12.08 -9.12 -2.97
CA HIS A 82 12.89 -10.30 -3.22
C HIS A 82 14.38 -9.97 -3.34
N ALA A 83 14.74 -8.91 -4.05
CA ALA A 83 16.15 -8.50 -4.22
C ALA A 83 16.82 -8.10 -2.90
N LEU A 84 16.06 -7.56 -1.93
CA LEU A 84 16.57 -7.11 -0.64
C LEU A 84 16.58 -8.19 0.44
N GLY A 85 15.58 -9.07 0.46
CA GLY A 85 15.37 -10.05 1.54
C GLY A 85 15.12 -11.49 1.06
N GLY A 86 15.22 -11.77 -0.25
CA GLY A 86 14.90 -13.10 -0.79
C GLY A 86 13.46 -13.52 -0.41
N TYR A 87 13.32 -14.75 0.05
CA TYR A 87 12.06 -15.30 0.56
C TYR A 87 11.95 -15.27 2.08
N ASP A 88 12.65 -14.35 2.75
CA ASP A 88 12.47 -14.13 4.17
C ASP A 88 11.14 -13.39 4.40
N ALA A 89 10.09 -14.13 4.79
CA ALA A 89 8.72 -13.68 4.85
C ALA A 89 8.50 -12.45 5.74
N TRP A 90 9.30 -12.29 6.81
CA TRP A 90 9.17 -11.14 7.70
C TRP A 90 9.35 -9.80 6.96
N SER A 91 10.27 -9.76 6.00
CA SER A 91 10.54 -8.55 5.21
C SER A 91 9.36 -8.18 4.32
N TRP A 92 8.64 -9.17 3.81
CA TRP A 92 7.45 -8.98 2.99
C TRP A 92 6.27 -8.46 3.81
N HIS A 93 6.06 -9.03 4.99
CA HIS A 93 5.06 -8.55 5.94
C HIS A 93 5.36 -7.15 6.43
N LEU A 94 6.64 -6.83 6.72
CA LEU A 94 7.04 -5.49 7.12
C LEU A 94 6.62 -4.45 6.09
N VAL A 95 6.82 -4.70 4.80
CA VAL A 95 6.39 -3.79 3.73
C VAL A 95 4.88 -3.58 3.75
N ASN A 96 4.07 -4.64 3.94
CA ASN A 96 2.61 -4.53 4.02
C ASN A 96 2.17 -3.69 5.23
N VAL A 97 2.79 -3.89 6.40
CA VAL A 97 2.54 -3.09 7.61
C VAL A 97 2.89 -1.62 7.39
N LEU A 98 4.03 -1.32 6.75
CA LEU A 98 4.43 0.04 6.44
C LEU A 98 3.48 0.72 5.45
N LEU A 99 3.01 -0.01 4.43
CA LEU A 99 2.03 0.51 3.47
C LEU A 99 0.68 0.79 4.14
N HIS A 100 0.24 -0.08 5.07
CA HIS A 100 -0.96 0.18 5.86
C HIS A 100 -0.82 1.41 6.76
N ALA A 101 0.32 1.55 7.44
CA ALA A 101 0.62 2.72 8.24
C ALA A 101 0.65 4.01 7.39
N LEU A 102 1.19 3.92 6.16
CA LEU A 102 1.17 5.02 5.19
C LEU A 102 -0.27 5.36 4.75
N ALA A 103 -1.13 4.36 4.55
CA ALA A 103 -2.54 4.58 4.23
C ALA A 103 -3.29 5.24 5.40
N ALA A 104 -3.07 4.78 6.64
CA ALA A 104 -3.68 5.36 7.84
C ALA A 104 -3.25 6.82 8.06
N THR A 105 -1.96 7.12 7.89
CA THR A 105 -1.47 8.51 7.97
C THR A 105 -2.00 9.38 6.83
N GLY A 106 -2.14 8.85 5.63
CA GLY A 106 -2.78 9.53 4.50
C GLY A 106 -4.25 9.85 4.78
N THR A 107 -4.98 8.90 5.35
CA THR A 107 -6.37 9.07 5.80
C THR A 107 -6.45 10.19 6.84
N PHE A 108 -5.65 10.13 7.88
CA PHE A 108 -5.58 11.20 8.88
C PHE A 108 -5.23 12.56 8.26
N ALA A 109 -4.24 12.62 7.37
CA ALA A 109 -3.83 13.84 6.68
C ALA A 109 -4.96 14.44 5.84
N LEU A 110 -5.71 13.60 5.12
CA LEU A 110 -6.86 14.03 4.32
C LEU A 110 -7.97 14.59 5.20
N PHE A 111 -8.37 13.84 6.24
CA PHE A 111 -9.45 14.29 7.12
C PHE A 111 -9.09 15.55 7.90
N ARG A 112 -7.83 15.79 8.24
CA ARG A 112 -7.38 17.06 8.84
C ARG A 112 -7.60 18.29 7.93
N ARG A 113 -7.75 18.09 6.64
CA ARG A 113 -8.06 19.18 5.70
C ARG A 113 -9.56 19.44 5.59
N LEU A 114 -10.38 18.48 6.02
CA LEU A 114 -11.84 18.49 5.89
C LEU A 114 -12.55 18.70 7.23
N LEU A 115 -11.94 18.27 8.33
CA LEU A 115 -12.53 18.21 9.66
C LEU A 115 -11.66 18.88 10.72
N PRO A 116 -12.24 19.28 11.87
CA PRO A 116 -11.47 19.65 13.06
C PRO A 116 -10.54 18.53 13.52
N SER A 117 -9.51 18.88 14.30
CA SER A 117 -8.42 17.96 14.65
C SER A 117 -8.86 16.68 15.36
N ALA A 118 -9.82 16.75 16.28
CA ALA A 118 -10.26 15.58 17.04
C ALA A 118 -11.05 14.57 16.18
N PRO A 119 -12.08 14.95 15.39
CA PRO A 119 -12.71 14.04 14.42
C PRO A 119 -11.75 13.48 13.37
N ALA A 120 -10.81 14.30 12.90
CA ALA A 120 -9.81 13.85 11.93
C ALA A 120 -8.90 12.76 12.53
N LEU A 121 -8.45 12.93 13.78
CA LEU A 121 -7.68 11.92 14.50
C LEU A 121 -8.51 10.64 14.69
N ALA A 122 -9.76 10.77 15.12
CA ALA A 122 -10.65 9.63 15.28
C ALA A 122 -10.82 8.84 13.97
N ALA A 123 -11.00 9.52 12.82
CA ALA A 123 -11.07 8.89 11.52
C ALA A 123 -9.80 8.11 11.17
N GLY A 124 -8.62 8.72 11.40
CA GLY A 124 -7.32 8.06 11.16
C GLY A 124 -7.12 6.82 12.05
N LEU A 125 -7.47 6.93 13.33
CA LEU A 125 -7.35 5.81 14.28
C LEU A 125 -8.35 4.69 13.99
N LEU A 126 -9.61 5.02 13.66
CA LEU A 126 -10.62 4.03 13.27
C LEU A 126 -10.20 3.29 12.00
N PHE A 127 -9.67 4.01 11.01
CA PHE A 127 -9.10 3.37 9.83
C PHE A 127 -7.96 2.42 10.20
N ALA A 128 -7.03 2.88 11.04
CA ALA A 128 -5.84 2.13 11.42
C ALA A 128 -6.14 0.76 12.06
N VAL A 129 -7.20 0.68 12.90
CA VAL A 129 -7.56 -0.55 13.62
C VAL A 129 -8.75 -1.30 13.04
N HIS A 130 -9.31 -0.84 11.91
CA HIS A 130 -10.54 -1.44 11.40
C HIS A 130 -10.28 -2.89 10.95
N PRO A 131 -11.08 -3.88 11.39
CA PRO A 131 -10.85 -5.31 11.11
C PRO A 131 -10.84 -5.66 9.61
N VAL A 132 -11.49 -4.85 8.76
CA VAL A 132 -11.51 -5.06 7.30
C VAL A 132 -10.11 -5.08 6.70
N HIS A 133 -9.13 -4.43 7.32
CA HIS A 133 -7.75 -4.38 6.85
C HIS A 133 -6.93 -5.62 7.18
N SER A 134 -7.45 -6.53 8.02
CA SER A 134 -6.70 -7.72 8.47
C SER A 134 -6.21 -8.57 7.29
N GLN A 135 -7.08 -8.84 6.32
CA GLN A 135 -6.68 -9.57 5.12
C GLN A 135 -5.67 -8.77 4.28
N ALA A 136 -5.94 -7.48 4.07
CA ALA A 136 -5.09 -6.63 3.24
C ALA A 136 -3.66 -6.49 3.77
N VAL A 137 -3.46 -6.58 5.10
CA VAL A 137 -2.15 -6.44 5.73
C VAL A 137 -1.45 -7.79 5.91
N ASN A 138 -2.20 -8.81 6.41
CA ASN A 138 -1.61 -10.09 6.77
C ASN A 138 -1.34 -10.99 5.56
N TYR A 139 -2.03 -10.81 4.44
CA TYR A 139 -1.90 -11.61 3.25
C TYR A 139 -0.99 -10.91 2.23
N LEU A 140 0.14 -11.51 1.87
CA LEU A 140 1.20 -10.85 1.09
C LEU A 140 0.74 -10.44 -0.31
N SER A 141 0.00 -11.31 -1.01
CA SER A 141 -0.57 -11.02 -2.33
C SER A 141 -1.61 -9.88 -2.29
N SER A 142 -2.21 -9.61 -1.11
CA SER A 142 -3.13 -8.49 -0.90
C SER A 142 -2.42 -7.14 -0.73
N ARG A 143 -1.08 -7.07 -0.87
CA ARG A 143 -0.32 -5.80 -0.88
C ARG A 143 -0.94 -4.75 -1.82
N SER A 144 -1.55 -5.21 -2.91
CA SER A 144 -2.23 -4.33 -3.86
C SER A 144 -3.30 -3.45 -3.20
N GLU A 145 -3.98 -3.94 -2.15
CA GLU A 145 -5.01 -3.20 -1.41
C GLU A 145 -4.38 -2.07 -0.61
N THR A 146 -3.41 -2.41 0.26
CA THR A 146 -2.75 -1.44 1.13
C THR A 146 -1.98 -0.40 0.34
N MET A 147 -1.28 -0.82 -0.72
CA MET A 147 -0.51 0.06 -1.60
C MET A 147 -1.41 1.00 -2.39
N CYS A 148 -2.47 0.48 -3.01
CA CYS A 148 -3.44 1.29 -3.73
C CYS A 148 -4.08 2.32 -2.80
N MET A 149 -4.55 1.92 -1.61
CA MET A 149 -5.14 2.83 -0.64
C MET A 149 -4.16 3.91 -0.18
N ALA A 150 -2.90 3.56 0.11
CA ALA A 150 -1.88 4.53 0.48
C ALA A 150 -1.67 5.58 -0.62
N LEU A 151 -1.49 5.13 -1.86
CA LEU A 151 -1.28 6.03 -3.00
C LEU A 151 -2.51 6.93 -3.24
N VAL A 152 -3.71 6.38 -3.17
CA VAL A 152 -4.96 7.15 -3.31
C VAL A 152 -5.10 8.21 -2.22
N MET A 153 -4.92 7.85 -0.94
CA MET A 153 -5.06 8.80 0.15
C MET A 153 -4.05 9.96 0.02
N TRP A 154 -2.80 9.66 -0.32
CA TRP A 154 -1.79 10.70 -0.51
C TRP A 154 -2.01 11.52 -1.79
N ALA A 155 -2.53 10.92 -2.87
CA ALA A 155 -2.92 11.68 -4.05
C ALA A 155 -4.01 12.71 -3.72
N LEU A 156 -5.04 12.32 -2.94
CA LEU A 156 -6.09 13.22 -2.49
C LEU A 156 -5.55 14.33 -1.55
N VAL A 157 -4.61 14.01 -0.66
CA VAL A 157 -3.95 15.00 0.20
C VAL A 157 -3.22 16.04 -0.64
N LEU A 158 -2.48 15.60 -1.67
CA LEU A 158 -1.77 16.50 -2.58
C LEU A 158 -2.71 17.33 -3.44
N LEU A 159 -3.81 16.76 -3.91
CA LEU A 159 -4.83 17.47 -4.63
C LEU A 159 -5.43 18.61 -3.78
N GLN A 160 -5.77 18.31 -2.54
CA GLN A 160 -6.24 19.30 -1.56
C GLN A 160 -5.18 20.36 -1.21
N ALA A 161 -3.91 20.00 -1.32
CA ALA A 161 -2.77 20.90 -1.14
C ALA A 161 -2.48 21.76 -2.39
N ARG A 162 -3.25 21.62 -3.45
CA ARG A 162 -3.06 22.26 -4.76
C ARG A 162 -1.77 21.84 -5.49
N HIS A 163 -1.24 20.67 -5.19
CA HIS A 163 -0.12 20.05 -5.88
C HIS A 163 -0.63 19.08 -6.98
N GLY A 164 -1.39 19.59 -7.95
CA GLY A 164 -2.11 18.78 -8.94
C GLY A 164 -1.23 17.81 -9.72
N ILE A 165 -0.04 18.24 -10.17
CA ILE A 165 0.89 17.37 -10.92
C ILE A 165 1.34 16.18 -10.07
N TRP A 166 1.76 16.42 -8.83
CA TRP A 166 2.18 15.35 -7.93
C TRP A 166 1.03 14.42 -7.53
N SER A 167 -0.17 14.99 -7.35
CA SER A 167 -1.38 14.20 -7.15
C SER A 167 -1.63 13.26 -8.32
N ALA A 168 -1.56 13.77 -9.57
CA ALA A 168 -1.76 12.96 -10.76
C ALA A 168 -0.70 11.85 -10.91
N VAL A 169 0.57 12.14 -10.61
CA VAL A 169 1.66 11.15 -10.65
C VAL A 169 1.43 10.02 -9.64
N ILE A 170 1.09 10.37 -8.39
CA ILE A 170 0.84 9.35 -7.36
C ILE A 170 -0.43 8.56 -7.67
N TYR A 171 -1.46 9.23 -8.19
CA TYR A 171 -2.69 8.54 -8.60
C TYR A 171 -2.47 7.59 -9.78
N ALA A 172 -1.65 7.97 -10.77
CA ALA A 172 -1.22 7.05 -11.83
C ALA A 172 -0.52 5.81 -11.26
N GLY A 173 0.29 5.98 -10.21
CA GLY A 173 0.87 4.85 -9.47
C GLY A 173 -0.20 3.93 -8.84
N ALA A 174 -1.29 4.50 -8.30
CA ALA A 174 -2.40 3.71 -7.77
C ALA A 174 -3.08 2.87 -8.86
N LEU A 175 -3.31 3.45 -10.06
CA LEU A 175 -3.87 2.73 -11.21
C LEU A 175 -2.97 1.59 -11.69
N LEU A 176 -1.64 1.77 -11.67
CA LEU A 176 -0.66 0.74 -12.02
C LEU A 176 -0.49 -0.32 -10.91
N THR A 177 -1.09 -0.11 -9.75
CA THR A 177 -1.11 -1.06 -8.62
C THR A 177 -2.37 -1.91 -8.64
N LYS A 178 -3.54 -1.30 -8.85
CA LYS A 178 -4.83 -1.99 -8.83
C LYS A 178 -5.89 -1.20 -9.61
N SER A 179 -6.65 -1.89 -10.45
CA SER A 179 -7.73 -1.30 -11.25
C SER A 179 -8.86 -0.67 -10.42
N ALA A 180 -9.04 -1.11 -9.16
CA ALA A 180 -10.02 -0.51 -8.26
C ALA A 180 -9.81 1.00 -8.03
N ALA A 181 -8.59 1.53 -8.24
CA ALA A 181 -8.32 2.96 -8.18
C ALA A 181 -9.15 3.78 -9.18
N VAL A 182 -9.61 3.19 -10.28
CA VAL A 182 -10.49 3.83 -11.28
C VAL A 182 -11.79 4.37 -10.66
N ALA A 183 -12.28 3.74 -9.58
CA ALA A 183 -13.51 4.18 -8.91
C ALA A 183 -13.46 5.62 -8.34
N LEU A 184 -12.28 6.27 -8.38
CA LEU A 184 -12.09 7.65 -7.91
C LEU A 184 -11.97 8.68 -9.05
N LEU A 185 -12.16 8.25 -10.30
CA LEU A 185 -12.30 9.16 -11.44
C LEU A 185 -13.73 9.69 -11.55
#